data_21118410ff4b30a88a95c767bb753a09
#
_entry.id   21118410ff4b30a88a95c767bb753a09
#
_cell.length_a   1.000
_cell.length_b   1.000
_cell.length_c   1.000
_cell.angle_alpha   90.00
_cell.angle_beta   90.00
_cell.angle_gamma   90.00
#
_symmetry.space_group_name_H-M   'P 1'
#
loop_
_entity.id
_entity.type
_entity.pdbx_description
1 polymer ?
#
loop_
_entity_poly.entity_id
_entity_poly.type
_entity_poly.pdbx_seq_one_letter_code
_entity_poly.pdbx_strand_id
1 'polypeptide(L)'
;MHTPNGVNDILPDECAVKKEIESTIWSVFSSIGYKEVETPTFEYYDCYLGLSGQISQEHMFKFFDEQGRILALRPDFTTSIARMAATKVANSDKPQRYLYTGNVYRVGSIFTSIFMISSDKVERKNEPIMAIIINSL
;
A
#
# COMPACT_ATOMS: atom_id res chain seq x y z
N MET A 1 -30.54 7.14 1.11
CA MET A 1 -29.16 7.32 0.61
C MET A 1 -28.40 6.09 1.03
N HIS A 2 -27.61 5.49 0.15
CA HIS A 2 -26.86 4.27 0.44
C HIS A 2 -25.39 4.53 0.10
N THR A 3 -24.49 3.83 0.80
CA THR A 3 -23.07 3.78 0.43
C THR A 3 -22.93 3.09 -0.93
N PRO A 4 -21.90 3.42 -1.74
CA PRO A 4 -21.59 2.69 -2.95
C PRO A 4 -21.33 1.20 -2.68
N ASN A 5 -21.54 0.36 -3.68
CA ASN A 5 -21.24 -1.07 -3.54
C ASN A 5 -19.75 -1.29 -3.23
N GLY A 6 -19.48 -2.17 -2.27
CA GLY A 6 -18.13 -2.52 -1.86
C GLY A 6 -17.48 -1.58 -0.84
N VAL A 7 -18.23 -0.60 -0.29
CA VAL A 7 -17.78 0.27 0.80
C VAL A 7 -18.81 0.31 1.92
N ASN A 8 -18.33 0.38 3.15
CA ASN A 8 -19.16 0.48 4.35
C ASN A 8 -18.70 1.64 5.22
N ASP A 9 -19.65 2.23 5.95
CA ASP A 9 -19.32 3.10 7.07
C ASP A 9 -18.82 2.25 8.23
N ILE A 10 -17.73 2.67 8.86
CA ILE A 10 -17.18 2.03 10.05
C ILE A 10 -17.62 2.85 11.24
N LEU A 11 -18.38 2.23 12.14
CA LEU A 11 -18.96 2.89 13.31
C LEU A 11 -17.93 3.07 14.45
N PRO A 12 -18.20 3.91 15.47
CA PRO A 12 -17.23 4.27 16.49
C PRO A 12 -16.57 3.08 17.21
N ASP A 13 -17.33 2.05 17.53
CA ASP A 13 -16.82 0.86 18.23
C ASP A 13 -15.88 0.05 17.33
N GLU A 14 -16.22 -0.12 16.06
CA GLU A 14 -15.39 -0.79 15.07
C GLU A 14 -14.11 0.04 14.79
N CYS A 15 -14.24 1.37 14.71
CA CYS A 15 -13.09 2.26 14.59
C CYS A 15 -12.13 2.14 15.78
N ALA A 16 -12.65 2.00 17.00
CA ALA A 16 -11.83 1.83 18.18
C ALA A 16 -11.05 0.52 18.13
N VAL A 17 -11.70 -0.59 17.80
CA VAL A 17 -11.06 -1.90 17.65
C VAL A 17 -10.01 -1.88 16.54
N LYS A 18 -10.33 -1.29 15.39
CA LYS A 18 -9.38 -1.14 14.28
C LYS A 18 -8.12 -0.41 14.72
N LYS A 19 -8.26 0.74 15.39
CA LYS A 19 -7.11 1.53 15.88
C LYS A 19 -6.28 0.78 16.91
N GLU A 20 -6.90 0.00 17.77
CA GLU A 20 -6.20 -0.83 18.76
C GLU A 20 -5.35 -1.89 18.07
N ILE A 21 -5.89 -2.57 17.06
CA ILE A 21 -5.16 -3.57 16.27
C ILE A 21 -3.98 -2.90 15.53
N GLU A 22 -4.22 -1.78 14.84
CA GLU A 22 -3.19 -1.04 14.12
C GLU A 22 -2.07 -0.58 15.07
N SER A 23 -2.41 -0.03 16.23
CA SER A 23 -1.46 0.41 17.25
C SER A 23 -0.63 -0.74 17.81
N THR A 24 -1.25 -1.89 18.05
CA THR A 24 -0.57 -3.09 18.55
C THR A 24 0.44 -3.59 17.53
N ILE A 25 0.03 -3.73 16.28
CA ILE A 25 0.91 -4.16 15.18
C ILE A 25 2.06 -3.17 15.02
N TRP A 26 1.75 -1.86 15.02
CA TRP A 26 2.75 -0.82 14.88
C TRP A 26 3.80 -0.89 16.00
N SER A 27 3.39 -1.07 17.25
CA SER A 27 4.30 -1.13 18.39
C SER A 27 5.27 -2.33 18.30
N VAL A 28 4.76 -3.49 17.88
CA VAL A 28 5.58 -4.71 17.67
C VAL A 28 6.63 -4.48 16.58
N PHE A 29 6.22 -3.98 15.42
CA PHE A 29 7.16 -3.80 14.30
C PHE A 29 8.13 -2.63 14.50
N SER A 30 7.69 -1.57 15.14
CA SER A 30 8.56 -0.47 15.54
C SER A 30 9.69 -0.94 16.49
N SER A 31 9.38 -1.85 17.44
CA SER A 31 10.37 -2.38 18.37
C SER A 31 11.50 -3.19 17.70
N ILE A 32 11.25 -3.75 16.51
CA ILE A 32 12.24 -4.50 15.71
C ILE A 32 12.81 -3.68 14.53
N GLY A 33 12.61 -2.36 14.57
CA GLY A 33 13.28 -1.42 13.67
C GLY A 33 12.53 -1.09 12.37
N TYR A 34 11.24 -1.43 12.24
CA TYR A 34 10.42 -0.93 11.16
C TYR A 34 10.07 0.54 11.37
N LYS A 35 10.04 1.29 10.28
CA LYS A 35 9.69 2.71 10.27
C LYS A 35 8.43 2.91 9.44
N GLU A 36 7.53 3.72 9.98
CA GLU A 36 6.32 4.07 9.27
C GLU A 36 6.61 4.92 8.04
N VAL A 37 5.94 4.60 6.94
CA VAL A 37 5.94 5.40 5.72
C VAL A 37 4.53 5.54 5.20
N GLU A 38 4.29 6.62 4.51
CA GLU A 38 3.03 6.90 3.85
C GLU A 38 3.28 7.18 2.37
N THR A 39 2.44 6.65 1.52
CA THR A 39 2.47 6.89 0.08
C THR A 39 1.13 7.48 -0.38
N PRO A 40 1.11 8.23 -1.49
CA PRO A 40 -0.14 8.76 -2.04
C PRO A 40 -1.19 7.68 -2.28
N THR A 41 -2.45 8.05 -2.13
CA THR A 41 -3.59 7.15 -2.39
C THR A 41 -3.72 6.78 -3.87
N PHE A 42 -3.18 7.59 -4.76
CA PHE A 42 -3.19 7.38 -6.20
C PHE A 42 -1.80 7.60 -6.79
N GLU A 43 -1.55 6.94 -7.89
CA GLU A 43 -0.31 7.01 -8.67
C GLU A 43 -0.64 7.24 -10.15
N TYR A 44 0.36 7.62 -10.94
CA TYR A 44 0.21 7.55 -12.39
C TYR A 44 -0.06 6.11 -12.81
N TYR A 45 -1.03 5.91 -13.68
CA TYR A 45 -1.41 4.59 -14.16
C TYR A 45 -0.22 3.83 -14.78
N ASP A 46 0.70 4.55 -15.41
CA ASP A 46 1.89 3.97 -16.03
C ASP A 46 2.79 3.23 -15.02
N CYS A 47 2.72 3.56 -13.73
CA CYS A 47 3.44 2.84 -12.68
C CYS A 47 2.98 1.39 -12.52
N TYR A 48 1.77 1.07 -12.98
CA TYR A 48 1.20 -0.27 -12.92
C TYR A 48 1.33 -1.04 -14.23
N LEU A 49 1.79 -0.39 -15.31
CA LEU A 49 2.04 -1.04 -16.59
C LEU A 49 3.33 -1.88 -16.51
N GLY A 50 3.27 -3.11 -16.97
CA GLY A 50 4.45 -4.00 -16.99
C GLY A 50 4.67 -4.84 -15.73
N LEU A 51 3.87 -4.65 -14.70
CA LEU A 51 3.85 -5.56 -13.54
C LEU A 51 3.02 -6.79 -13.90
N SER A 52 3.64 -7.69 -14.66
CA SER A 52 2.99 -8.92 -15.15
C SER A 52 2.48 -9.75 -13.97
N GLY A 53 1.15 -9.89 -13.87
CA GLY A 53 0.52 -10.96 -13.10
C GLY A 53 -0.10 -10.60 -11.76
N GLN A 54 -0.04 -9.37 -11.25
CA GLN A 54 -0.55 -9.11 -9.90
C GLN A 54 -1.98 -8.56 -9.86
N ILE A 55 -2.35 -7.63 -10.71
CA ILE A 55 -3.72 -7.08 -10.72
C ILE A 55 -4.13 -6.75 -12.15
N SER A 56 -5.27 -7.29 -12.58
CA SER A 56 -5.84 -6.95 -13.87
C SER A 56 -6.17 -5.46 -13.94
N GLN A 57 -5.80 -4.85 -15.05
CA GLN A 57 -6.06 -3.43 -15.32
C GLN A 57 -7.57 -3.08 -15.27
N GLU A 58 -8.43 -4.06 -15.47
CA GLU A 58 -9.89 -3.93 -15.39
C GLU A 58 -10.39 -3.73 -13.96
N HIS A 59 -9.61 -4.16 -12.97
CA HIS A 59 -9.96 -4.02 -11.55
C HIS A 59 -9.42 -2.75 -10.89
N MET A 60 -8.87 -1.81 -11.67
CA MET A 60 -8.35 -0.55 -11.15
C MET A 60 -9.34 0.59 -11.37
N PHE A 61 -9.56 1.40 -10.35
CA PHE A 61 -10.24 2.69 -10.47
C PHE A 61 -9.30 3.70 -11.11
N LYS A 62 -9.71 4.26 -12.25
CA LYS A 62 -8.93 5.22 -13.04
C LYS A 62 -9.66 6.54 -13.15
N PHE A 63 -8.92 7.64 -13.17
CA PHE A 63 -9.45 8.99 -13.36
C PHE A 63 -8.38 9.87 -14.02
N PHE A 64 -8.73 11.10 -14.40
CA PHE A 64 -7.81 12.02 -15.06
C PHE A 64 -7.44 13.15 -14.10
N ASP A 65 -6.19 13.60 -14.20
CA ASP A 65 -5.78 14.86 -13.59
C ASP A 65 -6.15 16.07 -14.49
N GLU A 66 -5.83 17.27 -14.02
CA GLU A 66 -6.11 18.52 -14.74
C GLU A 66 -5.36 18.62 -16.09
N GLN A 67 -4.28 17.86 -16.26
CA GLN A 67 -3.50 17.81 -17.49
C GLN A 67 -3.90 16.65 -18.42
N GLY A 68 -4.96 15.91 -18.07
CA GLY A 68 -5.47 14.78 -18.86
C GLY A 68 -4.63 13.50 -18.73
N ARG A 69 -3.74 13.41 -17.74
CA ARG A 69 -2.95 12.20 -17.47
C ARG A 69 -3.79 11.20 -16.68
N ILE A 70 -3.61 9.92 -16.97
CA ILE A 70 -4.36 8.86 -16.27
C ILE A 70 -3.72 8.58 -14.91
N LEU A 71 -4.53 8.68 -13.87
CA LEU A 71 -4.22 8.29 -12.51
C LEU A 71 -5.01 7.04 -12.15
N ALA A 72 -4.51 6.23 -11.21
CA ALA A 72 -5.21 5.10 -10.66
C ALA A 72 -5.15 5.13 -9.12
N LEU A 73 -6.28 4.80 -8.47
CA LEU A 73 -6.26 4.50 -7.05
C LEU A 73 -5.42 3.25 -6.83
N ARG A 74 -4.59 3.25 -5.79
CA ARG A 74 -3.70 2.13 -5.49
C ARG A 74 -4.48 0.84 -5.24
N PRO A 75 -4.30 -0.20 -6.05
CA PRO A 75 -4.92 -1.50 -5.85
C PRO A 75 -4.15 -2.35 -4.83
N ASP A 76 -2.90 -1.98 -4.56
CA ASP A 76 -2.01 -2.48 -3.50
C ASP A 76 -0.94 -1.42 -3.18
N PHE A 77 -0.11 -1.69 -2.19
CA PHE A 77 0.96 -0.79 -1.78
C PHE A 77 2.31 -1.07 -2.44
N THR A 78 2.50 -2.25 -2.97
CA THR A 78 3.81 -2.73 -3.45
C THR A 78 4.41 -1.78 -4.48
N THR A 79 3.62 -1.36 -5.46
CA THR A 79 4.05 -0.44 -6.51
C THR A 79 4.47 0.92 -5.97
N SER A 80 3.65 1.51 -5.08
CA SER A 80 3.95 2.82 -4.48
C SER A 80 5.22 2.78 -3.62
N ILE A 81 5.40 1.71 -2.84
CA ILE A 81 6.61 1.53 -2.03
C ILE A 81 7.83 1.27 -2.90
N ALA A 82 7.73 0.43 -3.93
CA ALA A 82 8.83 0.19 -4.87
C ALA A 82 9.28 1.48 -5.55
N ARG A 83 8.33 2.30 -6.02
CA ARG A 83 8.63 3.62 -6.59
C ARG A 83 9.32 4.53 -5.57
N MET A 84 8.79 4.60 -4.33
CA MET A 84 9.39 5.39 -3.26
C MET A 84 10.82 4.92 -2.97
N ALA A 85 11.04 3.63 -2.82
CA ALA A 85 12.35 3.06 -2.59
C ALA A 85 13.33 3.39 -3.73
N ALA A 86 12.91 3.21 -4.98
CA ALA A 86 13.73 3.49 -6.15
C ALA A 86 14.07 4.98 -6.32
N THR A 87 13.18 5.90 -5.90
CA THR A 87 13.35 7.34 -6.15
C THR A 87 13.90 8.11 -4.97
N LYS A 88 13.61 7.69 -3.74
CA LYS A 88 13.95 8.43 -2.52
C LYS A 88 15.02 7.77 -1.66
N VAL A 89 15.17 6.46 -1.76
CA VAL A 89 16.00 5.67 -0.84
C VAL A 89 17.05 4.82 -1.57
N ALA A 90 17.11 4.87 -2.89
CA ALA A 90 18.00 4.06 -3.72
C ALA A 90 19.50 4.16 -3.37
N ASN A 91 19.92 5.25 -2.73
CA ASN A 91 21.31 5.49 -2.34
C ASN A 91 21.59 5.14 -0.87
N SER A 92 20.69 4.45 -0.20
CA SER A 92 20.91 4.02 1.18
C SER A 92 21.71 2.74 1.22
N ASP A 93 22.88 2.76 1.88
CA ASP A 93 23.69 1.55 2.12
C ASP A 93 23.16 0.70 3.29
N LYS A 94 22.08 1.13 3.94
CA LYS A 94 21.51 0.46 5.10
C LYS A 94 20.28 -0.34 4.72
N PRO A 95 20.05 -1.50 5.35
CA PRO A 95 18.79 -2.25 5.23
C PRO A 95 17.61 -1.34 5.55
N GLN A 96 16.56 -1.43 4.75
CA GLN A 96 15.35 -0.63 4.91
C GLN A 96 14.18 -1.53 5.34
N ARG A 97 13.49 -1.12 6.40
CA ARG A 97 12.31 -1.81 6.93
C ARG A 97 11.19 -0.82 7.06
N TYR A 98 10.13 -1.03 6.29
CA TYR A 98 8.98 -0.14 6.25
C TYR A 98 7.71 -0.85 6.67
N LEU A 99 6.91 -0.14 7.46
CA LEU A 99 5.55 -0.49 7.83
C LEU A 99 4.63 0.60 7.28
N TYR A 100 3.52 0.22 6.73
CA TYR A 100 2.51 1.15 6.28
C TYR A 100 1.12 0.55 6.37
N THR A 101 0.16 1.41 6.65
CA THR A 101 -1.26 1.06 6.74
C THR A 101 -2.07 1.96 5.81
N GLY A 102 -3.17 1.48 5.32
CA GLY A 102 -4.08 2.30 4.52
C GLY A 102 -5.04 1.50 3.66
N ASN A 103 -5.88 2.22 2.96
CA ASN A 103 -6.88 1.60 2.10
C ASN A 103 -6.29 1.23 0.74
N VAL A 104 -6.71 0.11 0.20
CA VAL A 104 -6.50 -0.32 -1.17
C VAL A 104 -7.85 -0.41 -1.89
N TYR A 105 -7.83 -0.14 -3.18
CA TYR A 105 -9.04 0.12 -3.96
C TYR A 105 -9.07 -0.78 -5.19
N ARG A 106 -10.01 -1.72 -5.20
CA ARG A 106 -10.24 -2.59 -6.36
C ARG A 106 -11.68 -2.51 -6.78
N VAL A 107 -11.96 -2.61 -8.05
CA VAL A 107 -13.34 -2.66 -8.54
C VAL A 107 -14.06 -3.83 -7.86
N GLY A 108 -15.14 -3.51 -7.16
CA GLY A 108 -15.94 -4.46 -6.37
C GLY A 108 -15.54 -4.60 -4.90
N SER A 109 -14.41 -4.01 -4.46
CA SER A 109 -14.01 -4.05 -3.04
C SER A 109 -13.09 -2.90 -2.66
N ILE A 110 -13.29 -2.35 -1.47
CA ILE A 110 -12.37 -1.41 -0.82
C ILE A 110 -12.12 -1.96 0.59
N PHE A 111 -10.86 -2.17 0.93
CA PHE A 111 -10.49 -2.71 2.23
C PHE A 111 -9.21 -2.07 2.76
N THR A 112 -9.07 -2.06 4.07
CA THR A 112 -7.83 -1.61 4.72
C THR A 112 -6.84 -2.76 4.75
N SER A 113 -5.61 -2.49 4.40
CA SER A 113 -4.52 -3.45 4.49
C SER A 113 -3.35 -2.87 5.27
N ILE A 114 -2.72 -3.71 6.06
CA ILE A 114 -1.46 -3.42 6.74
C ILE A 114 -0.38 -4.20 6.02
N PHE A 115 0.67 -3.51 5.61
CA PHE A 115 1.76 -4.13 4.88
C PHE A 115 3.10 -3.87 5.56
N MET A 116 3.98 -4.85 5.45
CA MET A 116 5.36 -4.76 5.87
C MET A 116 6.28 -5.11 4.72
N ILE A 117 7.31 -4.33 4.53
CA ILE A 117 8.37 -4.62 3.57
C ILE A 117 9.71 -4.50 4.30
N SER A 118 10.54 -5.52 4.17
CA SER A 118 11.94 -5.44 4.54
C SER A 118 12.84 -5.78 3.35
N SER A 119 13.91 -5.03 3.20
CA SER A 119 15.00 -5.37 2.28
C SER A 119 16.30 -5.45 3.07
N ASP A 120 16.91 -6.62 3.08
CA ASP A 120 18.24 -6.86 3.67
C ASP A 120 19.35 -6.59 2.65
N LYS A 121 19.59 -5.37 2.29
CA LYS A 121 20.42 -4.85 1.20
C LYS A 121 19.75 -4.83 -0.16
N VAL A 122 19.78 -3.67 -0.77
CA VAL A 122 19.58 -3.53 -2.21
C VAL A 122 20.88 -3.95 -2.90
N GLU A 123 21.21 -5.22 -2.92
CA GLU A 123 22.02 -5.76 -3.99
C GLU A 123 21.16 -5.77 -5.24
N ARG A 124 21.64 -5.09 -6.27
CA ARG A 124 20.98 -4.89 -7.57
C ARG A 124 20.78 -6.18 -8.34
N LYS A 125 20.08 -7.17 -7.81
CA LYS A 125 19.57 -8.36 -8.53
C LYS A 125 18.63 -9.19 -7.64
N ASN A 126 17.34 -9.14 -8.00
CA ASN A 126 16.36 -10.22 -7.82
C ASN A 126 16.13 -10.84 -6.42
N GLU A 127 16.24 -10.10 -5.31
CA GLU A 127 15.77 -10.65 -4.05
C GLU A 127 14.31 -10.25 -3.78
N PRO A 128 13.50 -11.21 -3.32
CA PRO A 128 12.06 -10.96 -3.16
C PRO A 128 11.81 -9.97 -2.03
N ILE A 129 11.09 -8.91 -2.34
CA ILE A 129 10.46 -8.07 -1.34
C ILE A 129 9.43 -8.95 -0.62
N MET A 130 9.70 -9.33 0.62
CA MET A 130 8.75 -10.11 1.40
C MET A 130 7.65 -9.18 1.92
N ALA A 131 6.49 -9.26 1.34
CA ALA A 131 5.30 -8.55 1.79
C ALA A 131 4.41 -9.51 2.61
N ILE A 132 4.13 -9.17 3.86
CA ILE A 132 3.12 -9.85 4.66
C ILE A 132 1.86 -8.99 4.63
N ILE A 133 0.79 -9.56 4.09
CA ILE A 133 -0.51 -8.89 3.97
C ILE A 133 -1.37 -9.36 5.14
N ILE A 134 -1.78 -8.45 6.00
CA ILE A 134 -2.80 -8.70 7.01
C ILE A 134 -4.05 -7.94 6.55
N ASN A 135 -5.03 -8.68 6.05
CA ASN A 135 -6.33 -8.10 5.74
C ASN A 135 -7.13 -8.00 7.04
N SER A 136 -7.45 -6.79 7.47
CA SER A 136 -8.50 -6.60 8.45
C SER A 136 -9.85 -6.52 7.74
N LEU A 137 -10.81 -7.22 8.29
CA LEU A 137 -12.23 -7.28 7.88
C LEU A 137 -12.86 -5.90 7.70
#